data_48e66e32446c96098de60e08817e5357
#
_entry.id   48e66e32446c96098de60e08817e5357
#
_cell.length_a   1.000
_cell.length_b   1.000
_cell.length_c   1.000
_cell.angle_alpha   90.00
_cell.angle_beta   90.00
_cell.angle_gamma   90.00
#
_symmetry.space_group_name_H-M   'P 1'
#
loop_
_entity.id
_entity.type
_entity.pdbx_description
1 polymer ?
#
loop_
_entity_poly.entity_id
_entity_poly.type
_entity_poly.pdbx_seq_one_letter_code
_entity_poly.pdbx_strand_id
1 'polypeptide(L)'
;FELTTVYEMRPARESGYAASVGTALHEGVQAWFIGMNEGLTRQSAIEKGVWQFMLAFPWEREAEQKTHVRSFEASLNAFFEIINHPDWNGWELMQVEGKGWAIEVPFVIDHVSIGPILNPYTGETLMFSTQGKIDFILRNKRTGWVKTRDLKTTIIPDQLIPSEYTFSGQQVGYSHVLHAML
;
A
#
# COMPACT_ATOMS: atom_id res chain seq x y z
N PHE A 1 -28.25 -4.62 -4.10
CA PHE A 1 -28.39 -4.49 -5.57
C PHE A 1 -28.00 -3.08 -6.06
N GLU A 2 -28.40 -2.04 -5.34
CA GLU A 2 -28.05 -0.65 -5.69
C GLU A 2 -26.59 -0.29 -5.43
N LEU A 3 -25.91 -0.96 -4.50
CA LEU A 3 -24.53 -0.61 -4.11
C LEU A 3 -23.52 -0.86 -5.22
N THR A 4 -23.59 -1.98 -5.92
CA THR A 4 -22.63 -2.31 -7.00
C THR A 4 -22.85 -1.40 -8.19
N THR A 5 -24.10 -1.18 -8.59
CA THR A 5 -24.45 -0.31 -9.71
C THR A 5 -24.13 1.17 -9.43
N VAL A 6 -24.29 1.62 -8.19
CA VAL A 6 -23.93 3.00 -7.78
C VAL A 6 -22.41 3.21 -7.73
N TYR A 7 -21.63 2.19 -7.36
CA TYR A 7 -20.16 2.29 -7.39
C TYR A 7 -19.59 2.28 -8.80
N GLU A 8 -20.13 1.48 -9.69
CA GLU A 8 -19.71 1.42 -11.10
C GLU A 8 -20.08 2.70 -11.88
N MET A 9 -21.15 3.39 -11.49
CA MET A 9 -21.57 4.64 -12.13
C MET A 9 -20.90 5.90 -11.60
N ARG A 10 -20.11 5.81 -10.53
CA ARG A 10 -19.33 6.98 -10.08
C ARG A 10 -18.12 7.15 -11.00
N PRO A 11 -18.00 8.29 -11.68
CA PRO A 11 -16.77 8.59 -12.40
C PRO A 11 -15.62 8.48 -11.39
N ALA A 12 -14.52 7.85 -11.82
CA ALA A 12 -13.32 7.78 -11.01
C ALA A 12 -13.02 9.20 -10.50
N ARG A 13 -13.12 9.42 -9.19
CA ARG A 13 -12.74 10.71 -8.61
C ARG A 13 -11.28 10.91 -8.97
N GLU A 14 -10.98 12.01 -9.64
CA GLU A 14 -9.59 12.44 -9.75
C GLU A 14 -8.97 12.39 -8.36
N SER A 15 -7.85 11.71 -8.25
CA SER A 15 -7.14 11.61 -6.97
C SER A 15 -6.81 13.03 -6.52
N GLY A 16 -7.28 13.43 -5.31
CA GLY A 16 -6.94 14.75 -4.78
C GLY A 16 -5.42 14.89 -4.59
N TYR A 17 -4.93 16.14 -4.54
CA TYR A 17 -3.50 16.44 -4.32
C TYR A 17 -2.88 15.58 -3.22
N ALA A 18 -3.60 15.41 -2.12
CA ALA A 18 -3.19 14.59 -1.00
C ALA A 18 -2.91 13.12 -1.34
N ALA A 19 -3.73 12.53 -2.21
CA ALA A 19 -3.53 11.16 -2.65
C ALA A 19 -2.33 11.08 -3.61
N SER A 20 -2.13 12.07 -4.46
CA SER A 20 -0.97 12.15 -5.36
C SER A 20 0.34 12.26 -4.60
N VAL A 21 0.39 13.07 -3.52
CA VAL A 21 1.56 13.14 -2.62
C VAL A 21 1.81 11.79 -1.93
N GLY A 22 0.75 11.10 -1.49
CA GLY A 22 0.86 9.75 -0.94
C GLY A 22 1.46 8.77 -1.95
N THR A 23 0.99 8.80 -3.19
CA THR A 23 1.55 7.98 -4.28
C THR A 23 3.03 8.27 -4.49
N ALA A 24 3.44 9.54 -4.52
CA ALA A 24 4.85 9.91 -4.67
C ALA A 24 5.72 9.35 -3.54
N LEU A 25 5.24 9.40 -2.29
CA LEU A 25 5.94 8.79 -1.15
C LEU A 25 6.07 7.27 -1.30
N HIS A 26 5.02 6.59 -1.73
CA HIS A 26 5.08 5.14 -2.01
C HIS A 26 6.12 4.81 -3.06
N GLU A 27 6.10 5.51 -4.20
CA GLU A 27 7.07 5.34 -5.29
C GLU A 27 8.52 5.52 -4.80
N GLY A 28 8.77 6.56 -4.01
CA GLY A 28 10.08 6.81 -3.43
C GLY A 28 10.55 5.70 -2.50
N VAL A 29 9.70 5.27 -1.57
CA VAL A 29 10.03 4.20 -0.61
C VAL A 29 10.23 2.86 -1.31
N GLN A 30 9.42 2.55 -2.32
CA GLN A 30 9.57 1.35 -3.14
C GLN A 30 10.91 1.34 -3.86
N ALA A 31 11.26 2.43 -4.54
CA ALA A 31 12.51 2.54 -5.28
C ALA A 31 13.74 2.43 -4.36
N TRP A 32 13.70 3.05 -3.18
CA TRP A 32 14.73 2.90 -2.16
C TRP A 32 14.87 1.43 -1.74
N PHE A 33 13.77 0.76 -1.40
CA PHE A 33 13.82 -0.58 -0.86
C PHE A 33 14.23 -1.61 -1.93
N ILE A 34 13.79 -1.45 -3.16
CA ILE A 34 14.30 -2.23 -4.31
C ILE A 34 15.81 -2.07 -4.39
N GLY A 35 16.32 -0.83 -4.39
CA GLY A 35 17.75 -0.57 -4.47
C GLY A 35 18.55 -1.25 -3.35
N MET A 36 18.03 -1.23 -2.11
CA MET A 36 18.63 -1.95 -0.97
C MET A 36 18.67 -3.47 -1.21
N ASN A 37 17.64 -4.06 -1.81
CA ASN A 37 17.56 -5.49 -2.09
C ASN A 37 18.36 -5.90 -3.33
N GLU A 38 18.61 -4.99 -4.25
CA GLU A 38 19.52 -5.16 -5.40
C GLU A 38 20.99 -5.02 -5.03
N GLY A 39 21.30 -4.72 -3.78
CA GLY A 39 22.67 -4.63 -3.28
C GLY A 39 23.32 -3.26 -3.49
N LEU A 40 22.55 -2.21 -3.81
CA LEU A 40 23.08 -0.85 -3.83
C LEU A 40 23.58 -0.43 -2.45
N THR A 41 24.54 0.47 -2.42
CA THR A 41 24.90 1.13 -1.17
C THR A 41 23.69 1.88 -0.61
N ARG A 42 23.64 2.08 0.71
CA ARG A 42 22.54 2.82 1.34
C ARG A 42 22.37 4.20 0.70
N GLN A 43 23.46 4.89 0.42
CA GLN A 43 23.45 6.21 -0.20
C GLN A 43 22.82 6.15 -1.61
N SER A 44 23.27 5.23 -2.45
CA SER A 44 22.73 5.08 -3.81
C SER A 44 21.25 4.67 -3.81
N ALA A 45 20.83 3.83 -2.86
CA ALA A 45 19.43 3.48 -2.71
C ALA A 45 18.58 4.68 -2.28
N ILE A 46 19.08 5.53 -1.37
CA ILE A 46 18.42 6.79 -0.98
C ILE A 46 18.28 7.72 -2.19
N GLU A 47 19.34 7.91 -2.95
CA GLU A 47 19.32 8.74 -4.15
C GLU A 47 18.28 8.23 -5.17
N LYS A 48 18.23 6.91 -5.40
CA LYS A 48 17.22 6.27 -6.25
C LYS A 48 15.79 6.55 -5.73
N GLY A 49 15.58 6.43 -4.41
CA GLY A 49 14.30 6.69 -3.78
C GLY A 49 13.86 8.15 -3.88
N VAL A 50 14.77 9.09 -3.55
CA VAL A 50 14.51 10.55 -3.67
C VAL A 50 14.20 10.92 -5.11
N TRP A 51 14.96 10.39 -6.07
CA TRP A 51 14.73 10.65 -7.48
C TRP A 51 13.33 10.20 -7.91
N GLN A 52 12.93 8.99 -7.57
CA GLN A 52 11.61 8.47 -7.90
C GLN A 52 10.49 9.26 -7.21
N PHE A 53 10.67 9.63 -5.94
CA PHE A 53 9.75 10.51 -5.24
C PHE A 53 9.57 11.85 -5.96
N MET A 54 10.66 12.48 -6.39
CA MET A 54 10.62 13.76 -7.10
C MET A 54 9.90 13.65 -8.45
N LEU A 55 10.12 12.56 -9.20
CA LEU A 55 9.45 12.33 -10.47
C LEU A 55 7.94 12.15 -10.32
N ALA A 56 7.51 11.49 -9.25
CA ALA A 56 6.10 11.22 -8.97
C ALA A 56 5.39 12.36 -8.24
N PHE A 57 6.13 13.35 -7.71
CA PHE A 57 5.55 14.43 -6.94
C PHE A 57 4.65 15.33 -7.81
N PRO A 58 3.45 15.70 -7.35
CA PRO A 58 2.46 16.44 -8.16
C PRO A 58 2.76 17.95 -8.22
N TRP A 59 3.88 18.34 -8.82
CA TRP A 59 4.35 19.74 -8.93
C TRP A 59 3.33 20.70 -9.53
N GLU A 60 2.61 20.23 -10.56
CA GLU A 60 1.62 21.05 -11.26
C GLU A 60 0.42 21.41 -10.39
N ARG A 61 0.22 20.64 -9.32
CA ARG A 61 -0.91 20.76 -8.41
C ARG A 61 -0.52 21.34 -7.04
N GLU A 62 0.69 21.84 -6.91
CA GLU A 62 1.18 22.39 -5.63
C GLU A 62 0.32 23.56 -5.14
N ALA A 63 -0.31 24.31 -6.05
CA ALA A 63 -1.29 25.36 -5.71
C ALA A 63 -2.55 24.84 -5.02
N GLU A 64 -2.85 23.53 -5.11
CA GLU A 64 -3.95 22.89 -4.38
C GLU A 64 -3.60 22.57 -2.93
N GLN A 65 -2.36 22.79 -2.53
CA GLN A 65 -1.89 22.51 -1.18
C GLN A 65 -2.65 23.35 -0.16
N LYS A 66 -3.37 22.67 0.72
CA LYS A 66 -4.17 23.31 1.78
C LYS A 66 -3.43 23.42 3.12
N THR A 67 -2.37 22.65 3.30
CA THR A 67 -1.63 22.56 4.56
C THR A 67 -0.15 22.31 4.30
N HIS A 68 0.73 22.89 5.11
CA HIS A 68 2.18 22.64 5.03
C HIS A 68 2.58 21.18 5.19
N VAL A 69 1.74 20.35 5.82
CA VAL A 69 2.00 18.91 6.06
C VAL A 69 2.22 18.12 4.77
N ARG A 70 1.73 18.63 3.63
CA ARG A 70 1.87 17.99 2.31
C ARG A 70 2.68 18.82 1.33
N SER A 71 3.48 19.75 1.81
CA SER A 71 4.50 20.40 0.99
C SER A 71 5.54 19.39 0.54
N PHE A 72 6.26 19.72 -0.53
CA PHE A 72 7.39 18.90 -0.98
C PHE A 72 8.39 18.65 0.16
N GLU A 73 8.76 19.70 0.88
CA GLU A 73 9.71 19.60 1.99
C GLU A 73 9.23 18.70 3.12
N ALA A 74 7.99 18.87 3.58
CA ALA A 74 7.41 18.03 4.63
C ALA A 74 7.29 16.57 4.18
N SER A 75 6.93 16.33 2.91
CA SER A 75 6.82 14.99 2.35
C SER A 75 8.19 14.34 2.15
N LEU A 76 9.20 15.10 1.79
CA LEU A 76 10.58 14.62 1.71
C LEU A 76 11.12 14.25 3.09
N ASN A 77 10.83 15.05 4.12
CA ASN A 77 11.18 14.72 5.51
C ASN A 77 10.47 13.42 5.95
N ALA A 78 9.19 13.27 5.64
CA ALA A 78 8.46 12.03 5.92
C ALA A 78 9.08 10.82 5.19
N PHE A 79 9.52 10.98 3.94
CA PHE A 79 10.28 9.94 3.25
C PHE A 79 11.50 9.50 4.04
N PHE A 80 12.32 10.46 4.52
CA PHE A 80 13.51 10.14 5.31
C PHE A 80 13.16 9.49 6.65
N GLU A 81 12.11 9.91 7.32
CA GLU A 81 11.64 9.26 8.55
C GLU A 81 11.22 7.80 8.28
N ILE A 82 10.47 7.57 7.21
CA ILE A 82 10.01 6.23 6.83
C ILE A 82 11.20 5.30 6.58
N ILE A 83 12.16 5.69 5.74
CA ILE A 83 13.29 4.82 5.36
C ILE A 83 14.31 4.61 6.49
N ASN A 84 14.30 5.49 7.49
CA ASN A 84 15.14 5.37 8.69
C ASN A 84 14.45 4.61 9.82
N HIS A 85 13.17 4.28 9.68
CA HIS A 85 12.43 3.59 10.73
C HIS A 85 13.02 2.19 11.01
N PRO A 86 13.24 1.83 12.29
CA PRO A 86 13.90 0.57 12.66
C PRO A 86 13.14 -0.69 12.22
N ASP A 87 11.86 -0.58 11.93
CA ASP A 87 11.03 -1.70 11.46
C ASP A 87 11.46 -2.29 10.11
N TRP A 88 12.33 -1.62 9.37
CA TRP A 88 12.92 -2.17 8.16
C TRP A 88 14.12 -3.09 8.44
N ASN A 89 14.71 -2.98 9.65
CA ASN A 89 15.91 -3.72 10.00
C ASN A 89 15.65 -5.23 10.04
N GLY A 90 16.48 -5.99 9.35
CA GLY A 90 16.39 -7.44 9.29
C GLY A 90 15.29 -7.96 8.34
N TRP A 91 14.62 -7.10 7.60
CA TRP A 91 13.64 -7.47 6.59
C TRP A 91 14.17 -7.22 5.18
N GLU A 92 13.74 -8.05 4.26
CA GLU A 92 14.01 -7.92 2.83
C GLU A 92 12.71 -8.09 2.05
N LEU A 93 12.67 -7.59 0.82
CA LEU A 93 11.56 -7.85 -0.08
C LEU A 93 11.51 -9.33 -0.45
N MET A 94 10.33 -9.91 -0.43
CA MET A 94 10.13 -11.21 -1.05
C MET A 94 10.27 -11.11 -2.56
N GLN A 95 10.76 -12.19 -3.17
CA GLN A 95 10.64 -12.39 -4.61
C GLN A 95 9.43 -13.27 -4.91
N VAL A 96 8.63 -12.86 -5.87
CA VAL A 96 7.53 -13.68 -6.41
C VAL A 96 8.00 -14.25 -7.74
N GLU A 97 7.96 -15.57 -7.84
CA GLU A 97 8.42 -16.27 -9.04
C GLU A 97 7.76 -15.71 -10.31
N GLY A 98 8.56 -15.35 -11.28
CA GLY A 98 8.12 -14.76 -12.55
C GLY A 98 7.58 -13.33 -12.49
N LYS A 99 7.53 -12.69 -11.29
CA LYS A 99 6.99 -11.32 -11.10
C LYS A 99 8.00 -10.33 -10.54
N GLY A 100 9.15 -10.78 -10.04
CA GLY A 100 10.16 -9.92 -9.42
C GLY A 100 9.88 -9.64 -7.93
N TRP A 101 10.17 -8.43 -7.46
CA TRP A 101 9.96 -8.05 -6.06
C TRP A 101 8.48 -7.97 -5.70
N ALA A 102 8.12 -8.44 -4.51
CA ALA A 102 6.75 -8.44 -3.99
C ALA A 102 6.34 -7.02 -3.53
N ILE A 103 6.13 -6.15 -4.50
CA ILE A 103 5.68 -4.76 -4.35
C ILE A 103 4.40 -4.60 -5.17
N GLU A 104 3.42 -3.87 -4.63
CA GLU A 104 2.13 -3.62 -5.28
C GLU A 104 1.48 -4.93 -5.78
N VAL A 105 1.57 -5.98 -4.95
CA VAL A 105 1.12 -7.32 -5.34
C VAL A 105 -0.41 -7.36 -5.41
N PRO A 106 -0.99 -7.48 -6.61
CA PRO A 106 -2.43 -7.58 -6.74
C PRO A 106 -2.92 -8.94 -6.25
N PHE A 107 -4.07 -8.96 -5.62
CA PHE A 107 -4.74 -10.18 -5.21
C PHE A 107 -6.25 -10.13 -5.47
N VAL A 108 -6.82 -11.30 -5.66
CA VAL A 108 -8.25 -11.54 -5.68
C VAL A 108 -8.52 -12.74 -4.77
N ILE A 109 -9.43 -12.58 -3.83
CA ILE A 109 -9.90 -13.67 -2.97
C ILE A 109 -11.36 -13.92 -3.32
N ASP A 110 -11.64 -15.10 -3.84
CA ASP A 110 -13.00 -15.54 -4.07
C ASP A 110 -13.56 -16.13 -2.77
N HIS A 111 -14.60 -15.51 -2.24
CA HIS A 111 -15.24 -15.94 -0.98
C HIS A 111 -16.14 -17.15 -1.17
N VAL A 112 -15.65 -18.17 -1.84
CA VAL A 112 -16.40 -19.44 -2.06
C VAL A 112 -16.72 -20.13 -0.73
N SER A 113 -15.87 -19.95 0.28
CA SER A 113 -16.03 -20.57 1.59
C SER A 113 -17.15 -19.96 2.45
N ILE A 114 -17.59 -18.74 2.14
CA ILE A 114 -18.70 -18.09 2.86
C ILE A 114 -20.04 -18.65 2.37
N GLY A 115 -20.02 -19.37 1.25
CA GLY A 115 -21.20 -19.84 0.56
C GLY A 115 -21.92 -18.73 -0.21
N PRO A 116 -22.81 -19.10 -1.10
CA PRO A 116 -23.58 -18.14 -1.85
C PRO A 116 -24.51 -17.35 -0.94
N ILE A 117 -24.44 -16.02 -1.02
CA ILE A 117 -25.44 -15.18 -0.37
C ILE A 117 -26.61 -15.05 -1.35
N LEU A 118 -27.76 -15.54 -0.92
CA LEU A 118 -28.99 -15.38 -1.68
C LEU A 118 -29.47 -13.92 -1.58
N ASN A 119 -29.67 -13.29 -2.72
CA ASN A 119 -30.39 -12.03 -2.75
C ASN A 119 -31.83 -12.28 -2.30
N PRO A 120 -32.27 -11.72 -1.17
CA PRO A 120 -33.60 -12.01 -0.61
C PRO A 120 -34.77 -11.53 -1.50
N TYR A 121 -34.48 -10.65 -2.47
CA TYR A 121 -35.50 -10.08 -3.36
C TYR A 121 -35.58 -10.79 -4.72
N THR A 122 -34.46 -11.26 -5.24
CA THR A 122 -34.43 -11.90 -6.58
C THR A 122 -34.22 -13.41 -6.52
N GLY A 123 -33.79 -13.95 -5.38
CA GLY A 123 -33.43 -15.37 -5.24
C GLY A 123 -32.11 -15.73 -5.95
N GLU A 124 -31.40 -14.74 -6.54
CA GLU A 124 -30.14 -14.97 -7.22
C GLU A 124 -29.01 -15.18 -6.23
N THR A 125 -28.10 -16.04 -6.59
CA THR A 125 -26.87 -16.28 -5.83
C THR A 125 -25.84 -15.20 -6.14
N LEU A 126 -25.41 -14.48 -5.12
CA LEU A 126 -24.33 -13.50 -5.21
C LEU A 126 -23.02 -14.13 -4.77
N MET A 127 -22.04 -14.08 -5.65
CA MET A 127 -20.66 -14.43 -5.33
C MET A 127 -19.89 -13.16 -5.02
N PHE A 128 -19.13 -13.19 -3.93
CA PHE A 128 -18.28 -12.07 -3.53
C PHE A 128 -16.81 -12.40 -3.76
N SER A 129 -16.08 -11.45 -4.30
CA SER A 129 -14.64 -11.47 -4.31
C SER A 129 -14.10 -10.20 -3.63
N THR A 130 -13.02 -10.33 -2.89
CA THR A 130 -12.23 -9.20 -2.39
C THR A 130 -11.00 -9.07 -3.25
N GLN A 131 -10.79 -7.90 -3.81
CA GLN A 131 -9.59 -7.58 -4.58
C GLN A 131 -8.85 -6.41 -3.95
N GLY A 132 -7.56 -6.39 -4.13
CA GLY A 132 -6.71 -5.31 -3.62
C GLY A 132 -5.28 -5.46 -4.08
N LYS A 133 -4.43 -4.62 -3.51
CA LYS A 133 -2.98 -4.67 -3.66
C LYS A 133 -2.32 -4.61 -2.30
N ILE A 134 -1.23 -5.34 -2.13
CA ILE A 134 -0.37 -5.30 -0.96
C ILE A 134 0.86 -4.47 -1.32
N ASP A 135 1.11 -3.40 -0.58
CA ASP A 135 2.23 -2.49 -0.88
C ASP A 135 3.58 -3.23 -0.83
N PHE A 136 3.81 -4.02 0.23
CA PHE A 136 5.04 -4.79 0.40
C PHE A 136 4.76 -6.14 1.05
N ILE A 137 5.41 -7.20 0.54
CA ILE A 137 5.54 -8.48 1.23
C ILE A 137 7.00 -8.66 1.60
N LEU A 138 7.27 -8.80 2.88
CA LEU A 138 8.60 -8.80 3.48
C LEU A 138 8.91 -10.16 4.10
N ARG A 139 10.17 -10.60 3.98
CA ARG A 139 10.70 -11.77 4.65
C ARG A 139 11.77 -11.35 5.66
N ASN A 140 11.70 -11.87 6.87
CA ASN A 140 12.74 -11.67 7.86
C ASN A 140 13.97 -12.50 7.51
N LYS A 141 15.13 -11.85 7.36
CA LYS A 141 16.39 -12.49 6.95
C LYS A 141 16.86 -13.59 7.89
N ARG A 142 16.53 -13.50 9.19
CA ARG A 142 17.00 -14.44 10.22
C ARG A 142 16.03 -15.59 10.44
N THR A 143 14.73 -15.28 10.52
CA THR A 143 13.70 -16.25 10.91
C THR A 143 12.94 -16.84 9.74
N GLY A 144 13.02 -16.22 8.56
CA GLY A 144 12.22 -16.59 7.40
C GLY A 144 10.74 -16.16 7.49
N TRP A 145 10.32 -15.55 8.59
CA TRP A 145 8.93 -15.09 8.75
C TRP A 145 8.55 -14.07 7.69
N VAL A 146 7.30 -14.14 7.27
CA VAL A 146 6.74 -13.25 6.26
C VAL A 146 5.73 -12.31 6.90
N LYS A 147 5.74 -11.04 6.48
CA LYS A 147 4.71 -10.06 6.85
C LYS A 147 4.35 -9.18 5.67
N THR A 148 3.17 -8.61 5.70
CA THR A 148 2.81 -7.49 4.83
C THR A 148 3.14 -6.18 5.53
N ARG A 149 3.41 -5.16 4.73
CA ARG A 149 3.52 -3.77 5.19
C ARG A 149 2.75 -2.89 4.23
N ASP A 150 1.95 -2.01 4.79
CA ASP A 150 1.14 -1.03 4.08
C ASP A 150 1.57 0.37 4.55
N LEU A 151 1.82 1.26 3.62
CA LEU A 151 2.19 2.64 3.91
C LEU A 151 0.94 3.52 3.84
N LYS A 152 0.60 4.15 4.95
CA LYS A 152 -0.51 5.10 5.01
C LYS A 152 0.00 6.50 5.29
N THR A 153 -0.32 7.41 4.40
CA THR A 153 -0.11 8.84 4.63
C THR A 153 -1.37 9.44 5.24
N THR A 154 -1.31 9.80 6.50
CA THR A 154 -2.44 10.37 7.22
C THR A 154 -2.04 11.65 7.95
N ILE A 155 -3.00 12.54 8.14
CA ILE A 155 -2.88 13.70 9.02
C ILE A 155 -3.45 13.41 10.42
N ILE A 156 -3.96 12.19 10.64
CA ILE A 156 -4.51 11.79 11.92
C ILE A 156 -3.36 11.53 12.88
N PRO A 157 -3.38 12.10 14.11
CA PRO A 157 -2.35 11.85 15.11
C PRO A 157 -2.20 10.36 15.42
N ASP A 158 -0.97 9.89 15.63
CA ASP A 158 -0.59 8.49 15.87
C ASP A 158 -1.39 7.80 16.97
N GLN A 159 -1.90 8.58 17.92
CA GLN A 159 -2.71 8.07 19.06
C GLN A 159 -4.06 7.47 18.64
N LEU A 160 -4.59 7.84 17.48
CA LEU A 160 -5.87 7.36 16.97
C LEU A 160 -5.74 6.22 15.94
N ILE A 161 -4.53 6.01 15.40
CA ILE A 161 -4.29 5.02 14.34
C ILE A 161 -4.40 3.57 14.85
N PRO A 162 -3.86 3.18 16.03
CA PRO A 162 -3.82 1.78 16.43
C PRO A 162 -5.18 1.11 16.59
N SER A 163 -6.18 1.83 17.08
CA SER A 163 -7.51 1.26 17.36
C SER A 163 -8.32 0.99 16.09
N GLU A 164 -8.15 1.80 15.06
CA GLU A 164 -8.88 1.66 13.80
C GLU A 164 -8.25 0.63 12.86
N TYR A 165 -6.92 0.47 12.93
CA TYR A 165 -6.19 -0.43 12.02
C TYR A 165 -6.02 -1.85 12.55
N THR A 166 -6.09 -2.09 13.86
CA THR A 166 -5.85 -3.41 14.46
C THR A 166 -6.85 -4.47 13.98
N PHE A 167 -8.05 -4.05 13.56
CA PHE A 167 -9.10 -4.92 13.03
C PHE A 167 -9.60 -4.48 11.65
N SER A 168 -8.79 -3.76 10.88
CA SER A 168 -9.23 -3.37 9.54
C SER A 168 -9.41 -4.62 8.67
N GLY A 169 -10.51 -4.65 7.90
CA GLY A 169 -10.75 -5.73 6.93
C GLY A 169 -9.61 -5.92 5.94
N GLN A 170 -8.81 -4.87 5.71
CA GLN A 170 -7.61 -4.90 4.87
C GLN A 170 -6.52 -5.79 5.46
N GLN A 171 -6.22 -5.69 6.76
CA GLN A 171 -5.20 -6.53 7.41
C GLN A 171 -5.62 -7.99 7.50
N VAL A 172 -6.91 -8.24 7.76
CA VAL A 172 -7.47 -9.59 7.73
C VAL A 172 -7.36 -10.18 6.32
N GLY A 173 -7.71 -9.40 5.31
CA GLY A 173 -7.54 -9.79 3.89
C GLY A 173 -6.10 -10.13 3.54
N TYR A 174 -5.13 -9.30 3.96
CA TYR A 174 -3.70 -9.55 3.71
C TYR A 174 -3.19 -10.82 4.39
N SER A 175 -3.66 -11.13 5.59
CA SER A 175 -3.31 -12.38 6.28
C SER A 175 -3.80 -13.61 5.52
N HIS A 176 -5.02 -13.57 4.98
CA HIS A 176 -5.56 -14.65 4.14
C HIS A 176 -4.78 -14.80 2.84
N VAL A 177 -4.42 -13.69 2.18
CA VAL A 177 -3.59 -13.72 0.96
C VAL A 177 -2.24 -14.35 1.23
N LEU A 178 -1.56 -13.95 2.30
CA LEU A 178 -0.26 -14.53 2.67
C LEU A 178 -0.37 -16.03 2.91
N HIS A 179 -1.41 -16.47 3.62
CA HIS A 179 -1.61 -17.90 3.89
C HIS A 179 -1.88 -18.71 2.61
N ALA A 180 -2.48 -18.11 1.60
CA ALA A 180 -2.73 -18.76 0.31
C ALA A 180 -1.50 -18.75 -0.62
N MET A 181 -0.52 -17.87 -0.37
CA MET A 181 0.70 -17.73 -1.19
C MET A 181 1.89 -18.53 -0.67
N LEU A 182 1.84 -18.98 0.60
CA LEU A 182 2.89 -19.74 1.31
C LEU A 182 2.51 -21.20 1.44
#